data_a0b27ecd3beff4a54af5999626763c8d
#
_entry.id   a0b27ecd3beff4a54af5999626763c8d
#
_cell.length_a   1.000
_cell.length_b   1.000
_cell.length_c   1.000
_cell.angle_alpha   90.00
_cell.angle_beta   90.00
_cell.angle_gamma   90.00
#
_symmetry.space_group_name_H-M   'P 1'
#
loop_
_entity.id
_entity.type
_entity.pdbx_description
1 polymer ?
#
loop_
_entity_poly.entity_id
_entity_poly.type
_entity_poly.pdbx_seq_one_letter_code
_entity_poly.pdbx_strand_id
1 'polypeptide(L)'
;MDGFMRALVSVWTDSGFAALTWENCVMILVGLVLLYLSIAKEYEPLLLLPIAFGCIMANFPNTGFNDEMGVMMAIGFGIKYEIFPPLIFMGVGAMTDFGPLLANPKTMLLGAAAQIGVFVALAGAMMLGFNVQQASAIGIIGGADGPTAIYLASKLAPDLLGAIAVAAYSYMSLVPLIQPPIMKLMTTKEQRKIKMVNLRPVSHFEKVLFPIVVAIVVSLLLPPVAALMGCLCMGNLFEVSGVTARLSDTAQ
;
A
#
# COMPACT_ATOMS: atom_id res chain seq x y z
N MET A 1 -32.16 -40.32 -19.74
CA MET A 1 -30.70 -40.18 -19.89
C MET A 1 -30.30 -38.81 -20.47
N ASP A 2 -31.06 -38.30 -21.44
CA ASP A 2 -30.71 -37.03 -22.11
C ASP A 2 -30.75 -35.78 -21.21
N GLY A 3 -31.62 -35.74 -20.21
CA GLY A 3 -31.67 -34.64 -19.25
C GLY A 3 -30.47 -34.59 -18.30
N PHE A 4 -30.03 -35.77 -17.84
CA PHE A 4 -28.84 -35.86 -16.97
C PHE A 4 -27.57 -35.54 -17.72
N MET A 5 -27.41 -36.03 -18.94
CA MET A 5 -26.25 -35.70 -19.78
C MET A 5 -26.18 -34.22 -20.16
N ARG A 6 -27.35 -33.59 -20.44
CA ARG A 6 -27.39 -32.13 -20.67
C ARG A 6 -27.03 -31.35 -19.41
N ALA A 7 -27.50 -31.79 -18.24
CA ALA A 7 -27.11 -31.12 -16.98
C ALA A 7 -25.61 -31.25 -16.69
N LEU A 8 -24.98 -32.40 -16.96
CA LEU A 8 -23.55 -32.57 -16.82
C LEU A 8 -22.75 -31.69 -17.81
N VAL A 9 -23.23 -31.62 -19.05
CA VAL A 9 -22.60 -30.75 -20.07
C VAL A 9 -22.74 -29.28 -19.68
N SER A 10 -23.91 -28.84 -19.20
CA SER A 10 -24.09 -27.44 -18.78
C SER A 10 -23.21 -27.09 -17.58
N VAL A 11 -23.05 -27.98 -16.61
CA VAL A 11 -22.12 -27.75 -15.48
C VAL A 11 -20.69 -27.56 -15.97
N TRP A 12 -20.26 -28.30 -16.99
CA TRP A 12 -18.94 -28.11 -17.58
C TRP A 12 -18.83 -26.84 -18.40
N THR A 13 -19.78 -26.57 -19.31
CA THR A 13 -19.75 -25.39 -20.17
C THR A 13 -19.89 -24.08 -19.43
N ASP A 14 -20.67 -24.09 -18.33
CA ASP A 14 -20.89 -22.91 -17.48
C ASP A 14 -19.81 -22.76 -16.39
N SER A 15 -18.94 -23.78 -16.26
CA SER A 15 -17.87 -23.75 -15.28
C SER A 15 -16.77 -22.76 -15.66
N GLY A 16 -16.11 -22.21 -14.65
CA GLY A 16 -14.92 -21.40 -14.85
C GLY A 16 -13.78 -22.14 -15.55
N PHE A 17 -13.73 -23.47 -15.49
CA PHE A 17 -12.71 -24.26 -16.19
C PHE A 17 -12.79 -24.15 -17.71
N ALA A 18 -14.01 -24.13 -18.25
CA ALA A 18 -14.23 -24.01 -19.69
C ALA A 18 -13.92 -22.59 -20.21
N ALA A 19 -14.02 -21.58 -19.36
CA ALA A 19 -13.78 -20.19 -19.67
C ALA A 19 -12.37 -19.71 -19.31
N LEU A 20 -11.52 -20.58 -18.75
CA LEU A 20 -10.18 -20.24 -18.28
C LEU A 20 -9.27 -19.85 -19.45
N THR A 21 -8.75 -18.61 -19.42
CA THR A 21 -7.78 -18.14 -20.42
C THR A 21 -6.35 -18.34 -19.93
N TRP A 22 -5.40 -18.22 -20.85
CA TRP A 22 -3.98 -18.26 -20.50
C TRP A 22 -3.59 -17.16 -19.53
N GLU A 23 -4.12 -15.96 -19.70
CA GLU A 23 -3.88 -14.81 -18.83
C GLU A 23 -4.39 -15.07 -17.41
N ASN A 24 -5.59 -15.67 -17.27
CA ASN A 24 -6.11 -16.07 -15.97
C ASN A 24 -5.18 -17.08 -15.28
N CYS A 25 -4.70 -18.09 -16.01
CA CYS A 25 -3.78 -19.10 -15.48
C CYS A 25 -2.49 -18.45 -14.95
N VAL A 26 -1.91 -17.53 -15.72
CA VAL A 26 -0.69 -16.81 -15.30
C VAL A 26 -0.94 -15.99 -14.05
N MET A 27 -2.05 -15.24 -13.97
CA MET A 27 -2.35 -14.42 -12.80
C MET A 27 -2.69 -15.25 -11.57
N ILE A 28 -3.38 -16.39 -11.73
CA ILE A 28 -3.59 -17.33 -10.62
C ILE A 28 -2.25 -17.90 -10.13
N LEU A 29 -1.35 -18.26 -11.04
CA LEU A 29 0.00 -18.73 -10.67
C LEU A 29 0.79 -17.64 -9.92
N VAL A 30 0.73 -16.40 -10.37
CA VAL A 30 1.33 -15.26 -9.65
C VAL A 30 0.74 -15.14 -8.26
N GLY A 31 -0.58 -15.20 -8.11
CA GLY A 31 -1.24 -15.18 -6.81
C GLY A 31 -0.79 -16.33 -5.90
N LEU A 32 -0.65 -17.55 -6.42
CA LEU A 32 -0.14 -18.71 -5.66
C LEU A 32 1.31 -18.51 -5.20
N VAL A 33 2.17 -17.94 -6.05
CA VAL A 33 3.56 -17.61 -5.66
C VAL A 33 3.58 -16.55 -4.55
N LEU A 34 2.76 -15.51 -4.66
CA LEU A 34 2.65 -14.49 -3.62
C LEU A 34 2.11 -15.07 -2.30
N LEU A 35 1.13 -15.98 -2.35
CA LEU A 35 0.66 -16.71 -1.17
C LEU A 35 1.79 -17.52 -0.51
N TYR A 36 2.56 -18.24 -1.33
CA TYR A 36 3.71 -19.01 -0.81
C TYR A 36 4.73 -18.09 -0.13
N LEU A 37 5.05 -16.94 -0.73
CA LEU A 37 5.96 -15.95 -0.14
C LEU A 37 5.42 -15.37 1.17
N SER A 38 4.14 -15.10 1.23
CA SER A 38 3.48 -14.59 2.43
C SER A 38 3.48 -15.62 3.56
N ILE A 39 3.04 -16.86 3.28
CA ILE A 39 2.82 -17.88 4.32
C ILE A 39 4.12 -18.59 4.70
N ALA A 40 4.91 -19.03 3.70
CA ALA A 40 6.10 -19.85 3.96
C ALA A 40 7.36 -19.03 4.23
N LYS A 41 7.42 -17.78 3.74
CA LYS A 41 8.56 -16.87 3.91
C LYS A 41 8.26 -15.71 4.85
N GLU A 42 7.02 -15.58 5.30
CA GLU A 42 6.56 -14.52 6.22
C GLU A 42 6.87 -13.10 5.71
N TYR A 43 6.81 -12.90 4.37
CA TYR A 43 7.03 -11.59 3.75
C TYR A 43 5.77 -10.75 3.86
N GLU A 44 5.77 -9.79 4.79
CA GLU A 44 4.66 -8.87 5.06
C GLU A 44 3.27 -9.55 4.95
N PRO A 45 2.97 -10.55 5.82
CA PRO A 45 1.77 -11.37 5.67
C PRO A 45 0.47 -10.56 5.70
N LEU A 46 0.43 -9.48 6.46
CA LEU A 46 -0.74 -8.61 6.59
C LEU A 46 -1.12 -7.90 5.28
N LEU A 47 -0.14 -7.65 4.42
CA LEU A 47 -0.35 -7.04 3.10
C LEU A 47 -0.42 -8.10 2.00
N LEU A 48 0.58 -8.98 1.95
CA LEU A 48 0.77 -9.86 0.79
C LEU A 48 -0.28 -10.96 0.70
N LEU A 49 -0.75 -11.50 1.84
CA LEU A 49 -1.74 -12.58 1.85
C LEU A 49 -3.09 -12.13 1.26
N PRO A 50 -3.70 -11.00 1.71
CA PRO A 50 -4.94 -10.50 1.11
C PRO A 50 -4.80 -10.14 -0.37
N ILE A 51 -3.68 -9.53 -0.76
CA ILE A 51 -3.41 -9.18 -2.17
C ILE A 51 -3.34 -10.43 -3.03
N ALA A 52 -2.58 -11.43 -2.60
CA ALA A 52 -2.41 -12.69 -3.32
C ALA A 52 -3.73 -13.43 -3.47
N PHE A 53 -4.51 -13.52 -2.40
CA PHE A 53 -5.82 -14.17 -2.43
C PHE A 53 -6.81 -13.40 -3.31
N GLY A 54 -6.85 -12.07 -3.20
CA GLY A 54 -7.67 -11.22 -4.05
C GLY A 54 -7.30 -11.35 -5.53
N CYS A 55 -6.00 -11.44 -5.84
CA CYS A 55 -5.51 -11.68 -7.20
C CYS A 55 -6.04 -13.01 -7.76
N ILE A 56 -6.00 -14.08 -6.98
CA ILE A 56 -6.55 -15.39 -7.40
C ILE A 56 -8.05 -15.29 -7.66
N MET A 57 -8.80 -14.73 -6.71
CA MET A 57 -10.26 -14.62 -6.78
C MET A 57 -10.72 -13.77 -7.98
N ALA A 58 -10.04 -12.66 -8.23
CA ALA A 58 -10.36 -11.77 -9.35
C ALA A 58 -10.10 -12.39 -10.73
N ASN A 59 -9.27 -13.43 -10.80
CA ASN A 59 -8.93 -14.11 -12.05
C ASN A 59 -9.70 -15.42 -12.28
N PHE A 60 -10.70 -15.74 -11.46
CA PHE A 60 -11.64 -16.83 -11.75
C PHE A 60 -12.71 -16.36 -12.73
N PRO A 61 -12.81 -16.97 -13.92
CA PRO A 61 -13.85 -16.60 -14.87
C PRO A 61 -15.24 -17.11 -14.40
N ASN A 62 -16.30 -16.49 -14.90
CA ASN A 62 -17.72 -16.85 -14.65
C ASN A 62 -18.16 -16.78 -13.18
N THR A 63 -17.43 -16.09 -12.31
CA THR A 63 -17.75 -16.01 -10.87
C THR A 63 -18.68 -14.85 -10.51
N GLY A 64 -18.88 -13.89 -11.40
CA GLY A 64 -19.61 -12.65 -11.13
C GLY A 64 -18.88 -11.69 -10.15
N PHE A 65 -17.68 -12.02 -9.70
CA PHE A 65 -16.93 -11.12 -8.77
C PHE A 65 -16.61 -9.76 -9.36
N ASN A 66 -16.31 -9.72 -10.65
CA ASN A 66 -15.92 -8.51 -11.36
C ASN A 66 -17.08 -7.83 -12.10
N ASP A 67 -18.30 -8.38 -11.99
CA ASP A 67 -19.49 -7.79 -12.60
C ASP A 67 -19.85 -6.48 -11.92
N GLU A 68 -20.66 -5.62 -12.58
CA GLU A 68 -21.05 -4.29 -12.07
C GLU A 68 -21.66 -4.33 -10.66
N MET A 69 -22.30 -5.42 -10.29
CA MET A 69 -22.87 -5.67 -8.93
C MET A 69 -22.08 -6.71 -8.15
N GLY A 70 -20.89 -7.09 -8.61
CA GLY A 70 -20.05 -8.08 -7.98
C GLY A 70 -19.35 -7.55 -6.72
N VAL A 71 -18.93 -8.47 -5.86
CA VAL A 71 -18.27 -8.15 -4.56
C VAL A 71 -17.01 -7.31 -4.76
N MET A 72 -16.20 -7.62 -5.80
CA MET A 72 -14.96 -6.86 -6.09
C MET A 72 -15.26 -5.43 -6.52
N MET A 73 -16.32 -5.22 -7.30
CA MET A 73 -16.76 -3.87 -7.68
C MET A 73 -17.30 -3.09 -6.47
N ALA A 74 -18.04 -3.75 -5.57
CA ALA A 74 -18.53 -3.12 -4.34
C ALA A 74 -17.38 -2.68 -3.43
N ILE A 75 -16.35 -3.51 -3.25
CA ILE A 75 -15.14 -3.14 -2.52
C ILE A 75 -14.38 -2.02 -3.26
N GLY A 76 -14.24 -2.14 -4.58
CA GLY A 76 -13.60 -1.13 -5.43
C GLY A 76 -14.21 0.27 -5.34
N PHE A 77 -15.48 0.36 -4.94
CA PHE A 77 -16.16 1.63 -4.66
C PHE A 77 -15.42 2.49 -3.62
N GLY A 78 -14.90 1.86 -2.56
CA GLY A 78 -14.13 2.54 -1.53
C GLY A 78 -12.80 3.14 -2.04
N ILE A 79 -12.22 2.58 -3.11
CA ILE A 79 -11.07 3.16 -3.80
C ILE A 79 -11.53 4.33 -4.68
N LYS A 80 -12.56 4.09 -5.50
CA LYS A 80 -13.11 5.09 -6.45
C LYS A 80 -13.59 6.37 -5.76
N TYR A 81 -14.18 6.25 -4.57
CA TYR A 81 -14.65 7.39 -3.77
C TYR A 81 -13.63 7.87 -2.74
N GLU A 82 -12.36 7.41 -2.85
CA GLU A 82 -11.25 7.85 -2.01
C GLU A 82 -11.50 7.65 -0.50
N ILE A 83 -12.27 6.61 -0.13
CA ILE A 83 -12.55 6.28 1.28
C ILE A 83 -11.36 5.54 1.90
N PHE A 84 -10.83 4.53 1.21
CA PHE A 84 -9.80 3.66 1.76
C PHE A 84 -8.45 4.36 1.98
N PRO A 85 -7.92 5.21 1.06
CA PRO A 85 -6.62 5.82 1.29
C PRO A 85 -6.55 6.63 2.60
N PRO A 86 -7.50 7.53 2.92
CA PRO A 86 -7.50 8.22 4.22
C PRO A 86 -7.60 7.27 5.42
N LEU A 87 -8.41 6.18 5.33
CA LEU A 87 -8.53 5.20 6.41
C LEU A 87 -7.21 4.43 6.62
N ILE A 88 -6.51 4.07 5.55
CA ILE A 88 -5.19 3.44 5.65
C ILE A 88 -4.20 4.41 6.30
N PHE A 89 -4.21 5.69 5.91
CA PHE A 89 -3.38 6.71 6.55
C PHE A 89 -3.69 6.88 8.05
N MET A 90 -4.94 6.72 8.46
CA MET A 90 -5.31 6.71 9.87
C MET A 90 -4.68 5.54 10.62
N GLY A 91 -4.72 4.33 10.05
CA GLY A 91 -4.04 3.15 10.62
C GLY A 91 -2.52 3.35 10.69
N VAL A 92 -1.90 3.84 9.61
CA VAL A 92 -0.46 4.17 9.59
C VAL A 92 -0.12 5.20 10.66
N GLY A 93 -0.97 6.23 10.83
CA GLY A 93 -0.80 7.23 11.88
C GLY A 93 -0.83 6.65 13.30
N ALA A 94 -1.77 5.72 13.55
CA ALA A 94 -1.88 5.03 14.84
C ALA A 94 -0.65 4.15 15.15
N MET A 95 -0.02 3.58 14.12
CA MET A 95 1.21 2.79 14.26
C MET A 95 2.49 3.64 14.30
N THR A 96 2.43 4.93 13.98
CA THR A 96 3.63 5.78 13.84
C THR A 96 4.03 6.45 15.16
N ASP A 97 5.27 6.24 15.60
CA ASP A 97 5.88 7.03 16.68
C ASP A 97 6.73 8.16 16.11
N PHE A 98 6.27 9.39 16.25
CA PHE A 98 7.02 10.59 15.88
C PHE A 98 8.06 11.02 16.93
N GLY A 99 8.19 10.32 18.04
CA GLY A 99 9.16 10.62 19.10
C GLY A 99 10.59 10.79 18.59
N PRO A 100 11.15 9.83 17.83
CA PRO A 100 12.49 9.95 17.26
C PRO A 100 12.68 11.17 16.35
N LEU A 101 11.66 11.51 15.56
CA LEU A 101 11.65 12.69 14.69
C LEU A 101 11.69 13.99 15.51
N LEU A 102 10.86 14.06 16.54
CA LEU A 102 10.82 15.21 17.46
C LEU A 102 12.11 15.37 18.27
N ALA A 103 12.71 14.26 18.66
CA ALA A 103 13.99 14.25 19.39
C ALA A 103 15.15 14.72 18.51
N ASN A 104 15.14 14.39 17.21
CA ASN A 104 16.16 14.79 16.24
C ASN A 104 15.56 15.20 14.89
N PRO A 105 15.12 16.45 14.71
CA PRO A 105 14.48 16.93 13.50
C PRO A 105 15.33 16.77 12.23
N LYS A 106 16.65 16.63 12.34
CA LYS A 106 17.54 16.38 11.20
C LYS A 106 17.22 15.09 10.48
N THR A 107 16.55 14.14 11.13
CA THR A 107 16.09 12.89 10.50
C THR A 107 15.06 13.12 9.39
N MET A 108 14.39 14.28 9.35
CA MET A 108 13.54 14.67 8.22
C MET A 108 14.30 14.70 6.88
N LEU A 109 15.60 14.99 6.92
CA LEU A 109 16.45 14.97 5.71
C LEU A 109 16.56 13.55 5.12
N LEU A 110 16.47 12.51 5.95
CA LEU A 110 16.46 11.12 5.48
C LEU A 110 15.18 10.83 4.68
N GLY A 111 14.04 11.30 5.18
CA GLY A 111 12.76 11.22 4.44
C GLY A 111 12.83 11.98 3.10
N ALA A 112 13.39 13.19 3.12
CA ALA A 112 13.59 13.95 1.89
C ALA A 112 14.51 13.23 0.89
N ALA A 113 15.58 12.59 1.37
CA ALA A 113 16.48 11.80 0.53
C ALA A 113 15.76 10.57 -0.07
N ALA A 114 14.88 9.91 0.68
CA ALA A 114 14.09 8.79 0.19
C ALA A 114 13.19 9.19 -0.98
N GLN A 115 12.69 10.42 -1.02
CA GLN A 115 11.85 10.93 -2.12
C GLN A 115 12.60 11.08 -3.46
N ILE A 116 13.92 10.99 -3.49
CA ILE A 116 14.68 10.94 -4.75
C ILE A 116 14.22 9.75 -5.60
N GLY A 117 13.83 8.64 -4.98
CA GLY A 117 13.25 7.47 -5.67
C GLY A 117 12.01 7.80 -6.51
N VAL A 118 11.16 8.72 -6.04
CA VAL A 118 9.98 9.19 -6.78
C VAL A 118 10.39 9.85 -8.09
N PHE A 119 11.37 10.74 -8.04
CA PHE A 119 11.85 11.45 -9.24
C PHE A 119 12.55 10.52 -10.23
N VAL A 120 13.31 9.54 -9.74
CA VAL A 120 13.95 8.53 -10.58
C VAL A 120 12.90 7.66 -11.29
N ALA A 121 11.88 7.19 -10.55
CA ALA A 121 10.80 6.40 -11.11
C ALA A 121 9.95 7.22 -12.11
N LEU A 122 9.65 8.48 -11.80
CA LEU A 122 8.98 9.42 -12.71
C LEU A 122 9.75 9.56 -14.03
N ALA A 123 11.04 9.89 -13.94
CA ALA A 123 11.89 10.05 -15.12
C ALA A 123 11.95 8.75 -15.94
N GLY A 124 12.14 7.61 -15.28
CA GLY A 124 12.13 6.30 -15.93
C GLY A 124 10.81 6.00 -16.65
N ALA A 125 9.67 6.28 -16.03
CA ALA A 125 8.37 6.10 -16.66
C ALA A 125 8.18 7.00 -17.89
N MET A 126 8.61 8.26 -17.80
CA MET A 126 8.58 9.18 -18.96
C MET A 126 9.49 8.69 -20.11
N MET A 127 10.65 8.14 -19.79
CA MET A 127 11.56 7.54 -20.80
C MET A 127 10.97 6.30 -21.46
N LEU A 128 10.10 5.56 -20.78
CA LEU A 128 9.37 4.42 -21.31
C LEU A 128 8.14 4.80 -22.15
N GLY A 129 7.84 6.11 -22.26
CA GLY A 129 6.77 6.62 -23.12
C GLY A 129 5.41 6.81 -22.43
N PHE A 130 5.33 6.69 -21.11
CA PHE A 130 4.13 7.03 -20.36
C PHE A 130 3.89 8.55 -20.40
N ASN A 131 2.63 8.96 -20.43
CA ASN A 131 2.30 10.37 -20.33
C ASN A 131 2.60 10.92 -18.92
N VAL A 132 2.61 12.24 -18.76
CA VAL A 132 3.00 12.90 -17.49
C VAL A 132 2.13 12.45 -16.32
N GLN A 133 0.82 12.25 -16.52
CA GLN A 133 -0.11 11.83 -15.47
C GLN A 133 0.18 10.39 -15.04
N GLN A 134 0.33 9.48 -16.01
CA GLN A 134 0.69 8.08 -15.76
C GLN A 134 2.08 7.98 -15.12
N ALA A 135 3.06 8.71 -15.65
CA ALA A 135 4.41 8.75 -15.10
C ALA A 135 4.44 9.28 -13.67
N SER A 136 3.60 10.27 -13.33
CA SER A 136 3.46 10.77 -11.95
C SER A 136 2.87 9.72 -11.02
N ALA A 137 1.85 8.99 -11.46
CA ALA A 137 1.24 7.91 -10.69
C ALA A 137 2.22 6.73 -10.50
N ILE A 138 3.03 6.39 -11.50
CA ILE A 138 4.08 5.38 -11.40
C ILE A 138 5.22 5.88 -10.50
N GLY A 139 5.59 7.14 -10.63
CA GLY A 139 6.70 7.74 -9.90
C GLY A 139 6.57 7.63 -8.39
N ILE A 140 5.34 7.78 -7.86
CA ILE A 140 5.10 7.71 -6.41
C ILE A 140 5.46 6.35 -5.80
N ILE A 141 5.45 5.27 -6.59
CA ILE A 141 5.90 3.94 -6.14
C ILE A 141 7.35 3.99 -5.62
N GLY A 142 8.18 4.85 -6.22
CA GLY A 142 9.57 5.05 -5.81
C GLY A 142 9.75 5.67 -4.42
N GLY A 143 8.69 6.23 -3.82
CA GLY A 143 8.66 6.71 -2.45
C GLY A 143 8.36 5.64 -1.41
N ALA A 144 8.06 4.41 -1.83
CA ALA A 144 7.68 3.28 -0.97
C ALA A 144 6.45 3.56 -0.10
N ASP A 145 5.46 4.25 -0.67
CA ASP A 145 4.21 4.61 -0.01
C ASP A 145 3.02 4.06 -0.82
N GLY A 146 2.54 2.87 -0.43
CA GLY A 146 1.45 2.18 -1.11
C GLY A 146 0.13 2.95 -1.11
N PRO A 147 -0.34 3.44 0.04
CA PRO A 147 -1.58 4.21 0.13
C PRO A 147 -1.58 5.47 -0.76
N THR A 148 -0.48 6.23 -0.78
CA THR A 148 -0.34 7.40 -1.65
C THR A 148 -0.31 6.99 -3.12
N ALA A 149 0.32 5.86 -3.46
CA ALA A 149 0.34 5.36 -4.84
C ALA A 149 -1.08 5.05 -5.34
N ILE A 150 -1.93 4.41 -4.54
CA ILE A 150 -3.33 4.17 -4.88
C ILE A 150 -4.10 5.48 -5.02
N TYR A 151 -3.94 6.38 -4.05
CA TYR A 151 -4.63 7.68 -4.06
C TYR A 151 -4.28 8.48 -5.32
N LEU A 152 -3.00 8.57 -5.66
CA LEU A 152 -2.56 9.33 -6.82
C LEU A 152 -2.94 8.65 -8.14
N ALA A 153 -2.85 7.32 -8.20
CA ALA A 153 -3.25 6.56 -9.38
C ALA A 153 -4.76 6.67 -9.64
N SER A 154 -5.60 6.65 -8.62
CA SER A 154 -7.05 6.82 -8.78
C SER A 154 -7.42 8.17 -9.38
N LYS A 155 -6.61 9.22 -9.15
CA LYS A 155 -6.83 10.56 -9.68
C LYS A 155 -6.19 10.80 -11.04
N LEU A 156 -4.97 10.35 -11.24
CA LEU A 156 -4.14 10.71 -12.40
C LEU A 156 -4.12 9.65 -13.50
N ALA A 157 -4.26 8.38 -13.14
CA ALA A 157 -4.16 7.25 -14.07
C ALA A 157 -5.07 6.09 -13.63
N PRO A 158 -6.41 6.26 -13.66
CA PRO A 158 -7.35 5.22 -13.23
C PRO A 158 -7.20 3.92 -14.03
N ASP A 159 -6.79 4.01 -15.28
CA ASP A 159 -6.48 2.90 -16.18
C ASP A 159 -5.31 2.03 -15.70
N LEU A 160 -4.36 2.61 -14.98
CA LEU A 160 -3.20 1.91 -14.40
C LEU A 160 -3.37 1.58 -12.91
N LEU A 161 -4.48 1.94 -12.28
CA LEU A 161 -4.69 1.81 -10.84
C LEU A 161 -4.42 0.38 -10.35
N GLY A 162 -4.96 -0.64 -11.02
CA GLY A 162 -4.76 -2.03 -10.64
C GLY A 162 -3.31 -2.47 -10.72
N ALA A 163 -2.63 -2.14 -11.82
CA ALA A 163 -1.22 -2.47 -12.02
C ALA A 163 -0.32 -1.75 -11.00
N ILE A 164 -0.58 -0.47 -10.72
CA ILE A 164 0.16 0.33 -9.75
C ILE A 164 -0.05 -0.22 -8.33
N ALA A 165 -1.29 -0.57 -7.95
CA ALA A 165 -1.59 -1.14 -6.64
C ALA A 165 -0.83 -2.45 -6.41
N VAL A 166 -0.93 -3.39 -7.36
CA VAL A 166 -0.22 -4.68 -7.27
C VAL A 166 1.29 -4.46 -7.22
N ALA A 167 1.85 -3.62 -8.08
CA ALA A 167 3.28 -3.34 -8.11
C ALA A 167 3.76 -2.71 -6.79
N ALA A 168 3.06 -1.68 -6.28
CA ALA A 168 3.43 -0.97 -5.07
C ALA A 168 3.45 -1.89 -3.84
N TYR A 169 2.37 -2.64 -3.61
CA TYR A 169 2.27 -3.49 -2.43
C TYR A 169 3.13 -4.75 -2.53
N SER A 170 3.24 -5.36 -3.71
CA SER A 170 4.12 -6.52 -3.90
C SER A 170 5.58 -6.16 -3.67
N TYR A 171 6.03 -5.03 -4.21
CA TYR A 171 7.39 -4.53 -3.99
C TYR A 171 7.64 -4.21 -2.51
N MET A 172 6.71 -3.53 -1.82
CA MET A 172 6.83 -3.22 -0.39
C MET A 172 6.93 -4.49 0.45
N SER A 173 6.16 -5.51 0.12
CA SER A 173 6.20 -6.82 0.79
C SER A 173 7.55 -7.53 0.63
N LEU A 174 8.28 -7.23 -0.44
CA LEU A 174 9.61 -7.80 -0.71
C LEU A 174 10.77 -6.97 -0.12
N VAL A 175 10.49 -5.84 0.51
CA VAL A 175 11.53 -5.00 1.15
C VAL A 175 12.42 -5.77 2.13
N PRO A 176 11.92 -6.68 2.99
CA PRO A 176 12.76 -7.48 3.86
C PRO A 176 13.81 -8.34 3.12
N LEU A 177 13.54 -8.69 1.87
CA LEU A 177 14.48 -9.41 1.00
C LEU A 177 15.46 -8.48 0.30
N ILE A 178 14.98 -7.33 -0.18
CA ILE A 178 15.73 -6.40 -1.04
C ILE A 178 16.66 -5.51 -0.21
N GLN A 179 16.18 -5.00 0.93
CA GLN A 179 16.89 -4.02 1.75
C GLN A 179 18.23 -4.54 2.34
N PRO A 180 18.30 -5.74 2.97
CA PRO A 180 19.54 -6.19 3.61
C PRO A 180 20.75 -6.32 2.66
N PRO A 181 20.62 -6.85 1.43
CA PRO A 181 21.74 -6.87 0.48
C PRO A 181 22.24 -5.48 0.12
N ILE A 182 21.32 -4.55 -0.13
CA ILE A 182 21.65 -3.16 -0.49
C ILE A 182 22.36 -2.47 0.69
N MET A 183 21.83 -2.61 1.90
CA MET A 183 22.48 -2.07 3.09
C MET A 183 23.90 -2.63 3.29
N LYS A 184 24.10 -3.93 3.06
CA LYS A 184 25.42 -4.55 3.14
C LYS A 184 26.40 -4.04 2.08
N LEU A 185 25.88 -3.74 0.88
CA LEU A 185 26.69 -3.19 -0.21
C LEU A 185 27.12 -1.75 0.07
N MET A 186 26.22 -0.94 0.64
CA MET A 186 26.44 0.49 0.85
C MET A 186 27.11 0.84 2.18
N THR A 187 27.24 -0.12 3.11
CA THR A 187 27.80 0.13 4.45
C THR A 187 28.90 -0.85 4.81
N THR A 188 29.88 -0.39 5.58
CA THR A 188 30.93 -1.25 6.14
C THR A 188 30.41 -2.02 7.36
N LYS A 189 31.13 -3.09 7.74
CA LYS A 189 30.81 -3.86 8.96
C LYS A 189 30.86 -3.00 10.23
N GLU A 190 31.79 -2.06 10.30
CA GLU A 190 31.95 -1.15 11.45
C GLU A 190 30.78 -0.16 11.53
N GLN A 191 30.36 0.42 10.41
CA GLN A 191 29.20 1.32 10.37
C GLN A 191 27.92 0.62 10.84
N ARG A 192 27.74 -0.65 10.50
CA ARG A 192 26.55 -1.43 10.94
C ARG A 192 26.55 -1.79 12.43
N LYS A 193 27.68 -1.67 13.13
CA LYS A 193 27.77 -1.90 14.58
C LYS A 193 27.42 -0.65 15.39
N ILE A 194 27.37 0.53 14.77
CA ILE A 194 27.05 1.78 15.44
C ILE A 194 25.62 1.70 15.99
N LYS A 195 25.49 1.83 17.30
CA LYS A 195 24.20 1.92 17.97
C LYS A 195 23.75 3.38 18.00
N MET A 196 22.45 3.62 17.79
CA MET A 196 21.89 4.96 18.00
C MET A 196 22.09 5.37 19.46
N VAL A 197 22.64 6.58 19.65
CA VAL A 197 22.79 7.18 20.98
C VAL A 197 21.42 7.63 21.48
N ASN A 198 21.22 7.65 22.81
CA ASN A 198 19.98 8.09 23.41
C ASN A 198 19.59 9.48 22.89
N LEU A 199 18.42 9.55 22.30
CA LEU A 199 17.81 10.80 21.87
C LEU A 199 17.31 11.56 23.11
N ARG A 200 17.15 12.89 23.00
CA ARG A 200 16.52 13.64 24.09
C ARG A 200 15.13 13.09 24.40
N PRO A 201 14.71 13.09 25.67
CA PRO A 201 13.33 12.72 25.99
C PRO A 201 12.37 13.74 25.36
N VAL A 202 11.32 13.23 24.73
CA VAL A 202 10.24 14.03 24.16
C VAL A 202 9.08 14.03 25.14
N SER A 203 8.57 15.21 25.48
CA SER A 203 7.45 15.34 26.42
C SER A 203 6.14 14.84 25.78
N HIS A 204 5.21 14.39 26.61
CA HIS A 204 3.87 13.99 26.15
C HIS A 204 3.16 15.15 25.43
N PHE A 205 3.32 16.36 25.92
CA PHE A 205 2.76 17.57 25.32
C PHE A 205 3.29 17.78 23.87
N GLU A 206 4.60 17.62 23.64
CA GLU A 206 5.19 17.69 22.30
C GLU A 206 4.61 16.63 21.36
N LYS A 207 4.44 15.39 21.84
CA LYS A 207 3.87 14.28 21.05
C LYS A 207 2.43 14.57 20.65
N VAL A 208 1.60 15.12 21.53
CA VAL A 208 0.20 15.46 21.22
C VAL A 208 0.08 16.71 20.36
N LEU A 209 0.88 17.74 20.62
CA LEU A 209 0.83 18.99 19.86
C LEU A 209 1.28 18.82 18.41
N PHE A 210 2.28 17.97 18.17
CA PHE A 210 2.90 17.79 16.86
C PHE A 210 1.90 17.40 15.75
N PRO A 211 1.10 16.32 15.87
CA PRO A 211 0.14 15.96 14.83
C PRO A 211 -0.94 17.03 14.62
N ILE A 212 -1.33 17.75 15.65
CA ILE A 212 -2.31 18.85 15.54
C ILE A 212 -1.74 19.98 14.67
N VAL A 213 -0.52 20.43 14.99
CA VAL A 213 0.14 21.49 14.22
C VAL A 213 0.40 21.06 12.79
N VAL A 214 0.88 19.83 12.57
CA VAL A 214 1.12 19.29 11.23
C VAL A 214 -0.18 19.22 10.43
N ALA A 215 -1.27 18.70 11.01
CA ALA A 215 -2.57 18.65 10.35
C ALA A 215 -3.03 20.04 9.90
N ILE A 216 -2.96 21.03 10.76
CA ILE A 216 -3.40 22.40 10.46
C ILE A 216 -2.50 23.03 9.39
N VAL A 217 -1.18 23.03 9.62
CA VAL A 217 -0.25 23.72 8.71
C VAL A 217 -0.25 23.09 7.33
N VAL A 218 -0.15 21.75 7.25
CA VAL A 218 -0.08 21.06 5.95
C VAL A 218 -1.40 21.17 5.21
N SER A 219 -2.55 21.03 5.88
CA SER A 219 -3.86 21.16 5.23
C SER A 219 -4.13 22.57 4.71
N LEU A 220 -3.62 23.60 5.38
CA LEU A 220 -3.73 24.98 4.90
C LEU A 220 -2.77 25.28 3.74
N LEU A 221 -1.57 24.69 3.74
CA LEU A 221 -0.59 24.86 2.66
C LEU A 221 -0.94 24.06 1.42
N LEU A 222 -1.45 22.86 1.58
CA LEU A 222 -1.73 21.89 0.52
C LEU A 222 -3.14 21.30 0.69
N PRO A 223 -4.21 22.05 0.38
CA PRO A 223 -5.60 21.60 0.57
C PRO A 223 -5.91 20.23 -0.05
N PRO A 224 -5.36 19.83 -1.22
CA PRO A 224 -5.68 18.53 -1.81
C PRO A 224 -5.25 17.32 -0.97
N VAL A 225 -4.27 17.47 -0.07
CA VAL A 225 -3.80 16.37 0.78
C VAL A 225 -4.41 16.39 2.19
N ALA A 226 -5.32 17.34 2.46
CA ALA A 226 -5.88 17.54 3.80
C ALA A 226 -6.58 16.28 4.35
N ALA A 227 -7.28 15.52 3.51
CA ALA A 227 -7.95 14.28 3.92
C ALA A 227 -6.93 13.21 4.39
N LEU A 228 -5.87 12.99 3.60
CA LEU A 228 -4.82 12.01 3.93
C LEU A 228 -4.07 12.43 5.19
N MET A 229 -3.60 13.68 5.22
CA MET A 229 -2.79 14.20 6.33
C MET A 229 -3.63 14.33 7.62
N GLY A 230 -4.88 14.75 7.49
CA GLY A 230 -5.81 14.82 8.62
C GLY A 230 -6.06 13.45 9.24
N CYS A 231 -6.29 12.42 8.43
CA CYS A 231 -6.47 11.05 8.92
C CYS A 231 -5.18 10.47 9.52
N LEU A 232 -4.01 10.71 8.93
CA LEU A 232 -2.72 10.33 9.50
C LEU A 232 -2.53 10.93 10.91
N CYS A 233 -2.73 12.23 11.03
CA CYS A 233 -2.57 12.93 12.28
C CYS A 233 -3.64 12.52 13.32
N MET A 234 -4.87 12.24 12.88
CA MET A 234 -5.94 11.74 13.75
C MET A 234 -5.60 10.35 14.29
N GLY A 235 -5.12 9.44 13.45
CA GLY A 235 -4.66 8.12 13.90
C GLY A 235 -3.53 8.22 14.92
N ASN A 236 -2.54 9.09 14.65
CA ASN A 236 -1.47 9.34 15.62
C ASN A 236 -1.97 9.92 16.93
N LEU A 237 -2.96 10.81 16.90
CA LEU A 237 -3.59 11.33 18.12
C LEU A 237 -4.30 10.25 18.92
N PHE A 238 -4.91 9.24 18.27
CA PHE A 238 -5.51 8.12 18.99
C PHE A 238 -4.48 7.39 19.86
N GLU A 239 -3.28 7.21 19.35
CA GLU A 239 -2.18 6.55 20.06
C GLU A 239 -1.58 7.45 21.13
N VAL A 240 -1.11 8.64 20.75
CA VAL A 240 -0.32 9.49 21.64
C VAL A 240 -1.13 10.19 22.73
N SER A 241 -2.45 10.32 22.59
CA SER A 241 -3.30 10.94 23.62
C SER A 241 -3.40 10.12 24.89
N GLY A 242 -3.26 8.78 24.79
CA GLY A 242 -3.38 7.86 25.92
C GLY A 242 -4.81 7.64 26.44
N VAL A 243 -5.81 8.35 25.89
CA VAL A 243 -7.22 8.26 26.33
C VAL A 243 -8.12 7.52 25.34
N THR A 244 -7.62 7.18 24.16
CA THR A 244 -8.36 6.58 23.06
C THR A 244 -7.74 5.25 22.58
N ALA A 245 -7.18 4.46 23.52
CA ALA A 245 -6.52 3.19 23.19
C ALA A 245 -7.38 2.26 22.31
N ARG A 246 -8.68 2.13 22.59
CA ARG A 246 -9.59 1.31 21.78
C ARG A 246 -9.73 1.80 20.34
N LEU A 247 -9.66 3.11 20.09
CA LEU A 247 -9.70 3.65 18.74
C LEU A 247 -8.37 3.40 18.02
N SER A 248 -7.25 3.51 18.75
CA SER A 248 -5.93 3.17 18.23
C SER A 248 -5.87 1.70 17.82
N ASP A 249 -6.26 0.78 18.70
CA ASP A 249 -6.29 -0.67 18.42
C ASP A 249 -7.20 -1.02 17.23
N THR A 250 -8.31 -0.29 17.06
CA THR A 250 -9.24 -0.53 15.94
C THR A 250 -8.71 0.03 14.62
N ALA A 251 -7.92 1.11 14.67
CA ALA A 251 -7.36 1.76 13.50
C ALA A 251 -6.13 1.01 12.95
N GLN A 252 -5.38 0.32 13.84
CA GLN A 252 -4.22 -0.51 13.49
C GLN A 252 -4.64 -1.82 12.82
#